data_d0dafab3b0ecd0f8259a05d7be795bb1
#
_entry.id   d0dafab3b0ecd0f8259a05d7be795bb1
#
_cell.length_a   1.000
_cell.length_b   1.000
_cell.length_c   1.000
_cell.angle_alpha   90.00
_cell.angle_beta   90.00
_cell.angle_gamma   90.00
#
_symmetry.space_group_name_H-M   'P 1'
#
loop_
_entity.id
_entity.type
_entity.pdbx_description
1 polymer ?
#
loop_
_entity_poly.entity_id
_entity_poly.type
_entity_poly.pdbx_seq_one_letter_code
_entity_poly.pdbx_strand_id
1 'polypeptide(L)'
;TGPAGIGPTGPTGATGNTGSTGPTGPEGSGADCLCVQQMINILLQIIQLYPNDTVVVAMESGNNASGRAGSLLPSPDYGLLQLTNAQGVPQEAVSICRIASVRITSAVYNEAITYLPAPVPAPTGCSAACENAVRSYLPVGTPGVDINAGGQTVGQGTVIRNEFAMVVLVGPNNSDPTFVSACKAEIITK
;
A
#
# COMPACT_ATOMS: atom_id res chain seq x y z
N THR A 1 -42.93 -54.88 -54.96
CA THR A 1 -42.23 -53.75 -54.37
C THR A 1 -42.62 -53.62 -52.91
N GLY A 2 -41.73 -53.99 -51.98
CA GLY A 2 -41.92 -53.85 -50.53
C GLY A 2 -41.62 -52.41 -50.07
N PRO A 3 -42.25 -51.95 -48.97
CA PRO A 3 -41.97 -50.61 -48.42
C PRO A 3 -40.51 -50.52 -47.86
N ALA A 4 -39.90 -49.39 -48.17
CA ALA A 4 -38.54 -49.06 -47.59
C ALA A 4 -38.64 -48.90 -46.07
N GLY A 5 -37.96 -49.77 -45.37
CA GLY A 5 -37.81 -49.64 -43.87
C GLY A 5 -36.94 -48.45 -43.48
N ILE A 6 -37.55 -47.55 -42.74
CA ILE A 6 -36.75 -46.47 -42.05
C ILE A 6 -36.13 -47.09 -40.86
N GLY A 7 -34.76 -47.18 -40.85
CA GLY A 7 -34.00 -47.63 -39.69
C GLY A 7 -34.02 -46.59 -38.58
N PRO A 8 -33.86 -47.00 -37.31
CA PRO A 8 -33.81 -46.07 -36.19
C PRO A 8 -32.58 -45.12 -36.28
N THR A 9 -32.81 -43.86 -35.95
CA THR A 9 -31.72 -42.86 -35.84
C THR A 9 -30.72 -43.29 -34.78
N GLY A 10 -29.45 -43.25 -35.13
CA GLY A 10 -28.40 -43.60 -34.19
C GLY A 10 -28.37 -42.67 -32.95
N PRO A 11 -27.84 -43.13 -31.83
CA PRO A 11 -27.77 -42.37 -30.60
C PRO A 11 -26.90 -41.11 -30.76
N THR A 12 -27.32 -40.01 -30.14
CA THR A 12 -26.55 -38.76 -30.07
C THR A 12 -25.21 -39.01 -29.39
N GLY A 13 -24.13 -38.50 -29.96
CA GLY A 13 -22.79 -38.63 -29.38
C GLY A 13 -22.70 -38.01 -27.98
N ALA A 14 -21.89 -38.59 -27.12
CA ALA A 14 -21.66 -38.10 -25.76
C ALA A 14 -21.12 -36.65 -25.77
N THR A 15 -21.63 -35.83 -24.88
CA THR A 15 -21.13 -34.47 -24.65
C THR A 15 -19.66 -34.54 -24.18
N GLY A 16 -18.78 -33.77 -24.82
CA GLY A 16 -17.38 -33.71 -24.44
C GLY A 16 -17.20 -33.24 -22.98
N ASN A 17 -16.20 -33.77 -22.28
CA ASN A 17 -15.88 -33.36 -20.93
C ASN A 17 -15.57 -31.85 -20.89
N THR A 18 -16.09 -31.15 -19.88
CA THR A 18 -15.72 -29.78 -19.58
C THR A 18 -14.21 -29.73 -19.30
N GLY A 19 -13.49 -28.84 -19.96
CA GLY A 19 -12.07 -28.65 -19.73
C GLY A 19 -11.80 -28.33 -18.27
N SER A 20 -10.68 -28.83 -17.73
CA SER A 20 -10.25 -28.51 -16.37
C SER A 20 -10.08 -27.01 -16.19
N THR A 21 -10.58 -26.47 -15.09
CA THR A 21 -10.29 -25.08 -14.69
C THR A 21 -8.78 -24.90 -14.62
N GLY A 22 -8.27 -23.85 -15.26
CA GLY A 22 -6.83 -23.53 -15.21
C GLY A 22 -6.36 -23.37 -13.75
N PRO A 23 -5.08 -23.57 -13.46
CA PRO A 23 -4.55 -23.37 -12.13
C PRO A 23 -4.82 -21.92 -11.69
N THR A 24 -5.28 -21.75 -10.46
CA THR A 24 -5.36 -20.43 -9.81
C THR A 24 -3.95 -19.84 -9.86
N GLY A 25 -3.80 -18.65 -10.42
CA GLY A 25 -2.52 -17.96 -10.42
C GLY A 25 -1.99 -17.85 -8.98
N PRO A 26 -0.68 -17.78 -8.78
CA PRO A 26 -0.12 -17.61 -7.43
C PRO A 26 -0.77 -16.38 -6.80
N GLU A 27 -1.22 -16.48 -5.55
CA GLU A 27 -1.69 -15.34 -4.76
C GLU A 27 -0.62 -14.26 -4.83
N GLY A 28 -0.98 -13.12 -5.44
CA GLY A 28 -0.01 -12.13 -5.84
C GLY A 28 0.70 -11.51 -4.65
N SER A 29 1.98 -11.82 -4.51
CA SER A 29 2.94 -10.91 -3.87
C SER A 29 3.22 -9.72 -4.83
N GLY A 30 2.15 -9.10 -5.35
CA GLY A 30 2.26 -7.90 -6.18
C GLY A 30 2.85 -6.74 -5.38
N ALA A 31 3.48 -5.78 -6.04
CA ALA A 31 4.08 -4.61 -5.38
C ALA A 31 3.06 -3.88 -4.48
N ASP A 32 1.78 -3.83 -4.86
CA ASP A 32 0.72 -3.22 -4.04
C ASP A 32 0.57 -3.88 -2.68
N CYS A 33 0.58 -5.22 -2.61
CA CYS A 33 0.53 -5.96 -1.35
C CYS A 33 1.78 -5.68 -0.50
N LEU A 34 2.95 -5.62 -1.12
CA LEU A 34 4.22 -5.34 -0.44
C LEU A 34 4.28 -3.88 0.07
N CYS A 35 3.70 -2.93 -0.66
CA CYS A 35 3.52 -1.56 -0.20
C CYS A 35 2.63 -1.49 1.06
N VAL A 36 1.55 -2.26 1.10
CA VAL A 36 0.70 -2.37 2.28
C VAL A 36 1.46 -2.99 3.46
N GLN A 37 2.23 -4.05 3.24
CA GLN A 37 3.05 -4.68 4.27
C GLN A 37 4.10 -3.70 4.84
N GLN A 38 4.77 -2.91 3.99
CA GLN A 38 5.69 -1.88 4.45
C GLN A 38 4.96 -0.81 5.27
N MET A 39 3.78 -0.38 4.84
CA MET A 39 2.96 0.57 5.59
C MET A 39 2.57 0.01 6.97
N ILE A 40 2.15 -1.25 7.06
CA ILE A 40 1.87 -1.93 8.34
C ILE A 40 3.10 -1.93 9.25
N ASN A 41 4.27 -2.28 8.71
CA ASN A 41 5.53 -2.27 9.44
C ASN A 41 5.85 -0.89 10.02
N ILE A 42 5.65 0.17 9.24
CA ILE A 42 5.87 1.55 9.68
C ILE A 42 4.84 1.96 10.74
N LEU A 43 3.57 1.66 10.55
CA LEU A 43 2.51 2.00 11.50
C LEU A 43 2.72 1.34 12.87
N LEU A 44 3.14 0.08 12.91
CA LEU A 44 3.47 -0.61 14.16
C LEU A 44 4.58 0.11 14.93
N GLN A 45 5.59 0.61 14.22
CA GLN A 45 6.69 1.35 14.82
C GLN A 45 6.28 2.79 15.22
N ILE A 46 5.44 3.46 14.44
CA ILE A 46 4.89 4.78 14.79
C ILE A 46 4.11 4.69 16.11
N ILE A 47 3.27 3.67 16.29
CA ILE A 47 2.51 3.45 17.53
C ILE A 47 3.45 3.34 18.75
N GLN A 48 4.60 2.71 18.57
CA GLN A 48 5.59 2.51 19.66
C GLN A 48 6.49 3.72 19.91
N LEU A 49 6.96 4.35 18.82
CA LEU A 49 8.00 5.41 18.90
C LEU A 49 7.42 6.81 19.07
N TYR A 50 6.14 7.00 18.67
CA TYR A 50 5.45 8.29 18.70
C TYR A 50 4.07 8.22 19.38
N PRO A 51 3.98 7.64 20.60
CA PRO A 51 2.68 7.32 21.22
C PRO A 51 1.86 8.56 21.59
N ASN A 52 2.49 9.72 21.69
CA ASN A 52 1.84 10.98 22.06
C ASN A 52 1.70 11.98 20.93
N ASP A 53 2.31 11.69 19.78
CA ASP A 53 2.33 12.59 18.65
C ASP A 53 1.06 12.44 17.80
N THR A 54 0.65 13.53 17.17
CA THR A 54 -0.46 13.50 16.21
C THR A 54 0.05 13.07 14.86
N VAL A 55 -0.62 12.08 14.27
CA VAL A 55 -0.40 11.70 12.87
C VAL A 55 -1.49 12.27 11.99
N VAL A 56 -1.12 12.65 10.79
CA VAL A 56 -2.04 12.97 9.70
C VAL A 56 -1.90 11.88 8.65
N VAL A 57 -2.98 11.17 8.40
CA VAL A 57 -3.07 10.08 7.43
C VAL A 57 -3.73 10.62 6.17
N ALA A 58 -3.01 10.67 5.08
CA ALA A 58 -3.53 11.05 3.77
C ALA A 58 -3.94 9.79 3.00
N MET A 59 -5.16 9.78 2.50
CA MET A 59 -5.73 8.68 1.73
C MET A 59 -5.54 8.92 0.22
N GLU A 60 -5.43 7.85 -0.56
CA GLU A 60 -5.40 7.92 -2.04
C GLU A 60 -6.63 8.59 -2.67
N SER A 61 -7.72 8.71 -1.93
CA SER A 61 -8.97 9.37 -2.36
C SER A 61 -8.95 10.89 -2.21
N GLY A 62 -7.90 11.48 -1.62
CA GLY A 62 -7.85 12.90 -1.29
C GLY A 62 -8.45 13.25 0.07
N ASN A 63 -8.96 12.28 0.83
CA ASN A 63 -9.41 12.47 2.21
C ASN A 63 -8.23 12.39 3.18
N ASN A 64 -8.38 13.05 4.33
CA ASN A 64 -7.42 12.99 5.42
C ASN A 64 -8.12 12.59 6.72
N ALA A 65 -7.39 11.87 7.58
CA ALA A 65 -7.76 11.61 8.96
C ALA A 65 -6.62 12.03 9.88
N SER A 66 -6.91 12.44 11.10
CA SER A 66 -5.88 12.84 12.06
C SER A 66 -6.20 12.40 13.48
N GLY A 67 -5.18 12.11 14.24
CA GLY A 67 -5.29 11.66 15.62
C GLY A 67 -3.97 11.07 16.10
N ARG A 68 -3.97 10.40 17.26
CA ARG A 68 -2.85 9.57 17.67
C ARG A 68 -3.00 8.18 17.06
N ALA A 69 -1.90 7.59 16.62
CA ALA A 69 -1.92 6.21 16.16
C ALA A 69 -2.17 5.27 17.35
N GLY A 70 -3.35 4.64 17.38
CA GLY A 70 -3.78 3.81 18.50
C GLY A 70 -3.40 2.34 18.35
N SER A 71 -4.05 1.63 17.44
CA SER A 71 -3.84 0.20 17.21
C SER A 71 -4.12 -0.20 15.77
N LEU A 72 -3.58 -1.34 15.35
CA LEU A 72 -3.93 -1.97 14.08
C LEU A 72 -4.94 -3.11 14.30
N LEU A 73 -5.94 -3.19 13.43
CA LEU A 73 -7.06 -4.13 13.54
C LEU A 73 -7.35 -4.87 12.23
N PRO A 74 -7.88 -6.11 12.29
CA PRO A 74 -7.79 -7.02 13.42
C PRO A 74 -6.36 -7.55 13.58
N SER A 75 -6.00 -8.07 14.74
CA SER A 75 -4.73 -8.77 14.91
C SER A 75 -4.96 -10.28 14.61
N PRO A 76 -4.04 -10.99 13.91
CA PRO A 76 -2.76 -10.50 13.33
C PRO A 76 -2.87 -9.95 11.90
N ASP A 77 -4.05 -10.03 11.26
CA ASP A 77 -4.26 -9.65 9.85
C ASP A 77 -4.68 -8.18 9.76
N TYR A 78 -3.72 -7.30 9.94
CA TYR A 78 -3.94 -5.85 10.03
C TYR A 78 -4.46 -5.25 8.72
N GLY A 79 -5.68 -4.70 8.76
CA GLY A 79 -6.31 -3.99 7.63
C GLY A 79 -6.73 -2.56 7.95
N LEU A 80 -6.84 -2.22 9.24
CA LEU A 80 -7.28 -0.91 9.72
C LEU A 80 -6.28 -0.31 10.71
N LEU A 81 -6.04 0.99 10.59
CA LEU A 81 -5.42 1.81 11.62
C LEU A 81 -6.52 2.53 12.41
N GLN A 82 -6.59 2.29 13.70
CA GLN A 82 -7.47 3.01 14.60
C GLN A 82 -6.77 4.28 15.11
N LEU A 83 -7.39 5.42 14.90
CA LEU A 83 -6.94 6.70 15.43
C LEU A 83 -7.66 7.01 16.72
N THR A 84 -6.95 7.61 17.67
CA THR A 84 -7.44 7.98 18.99
C THR A 84 -7.27 9.47 19.25
N ASN A 85 -8.04 9.98 20.21
CA ASN A 85 -7.79 11.31 20.77
C ASN A 85 -6.63 11.29 21.79
N ALA A 86 -6.36 12.44 22.41
CA ALA A 86 -5.31 12.59 23.41
C ALA A 86 -5.51 11.72 24.68
N GLN A 87 -6.73 11.30 24.95
CA GLN A 87 -7.11 10.42 26.07
C GLN A 87 -7.08 8.93 25.71
N GLY A 88 -6.68 8.59 24.47
CA GLY A 88 -6.64 7.21 24.00
C GLY A 88 -8.02 6.65 23.60
N VAL A 89 -9.05 7.50 23.52
CA VAL A 89 -10.38 7.08 23.09
C VAL A 89 -10.43 6.96 21.56
N PRO A 90 -10.85 5.81 21.01
CA PRO A 90 -11.02 5.62 19.58
C PRO A 90 -11.95 6.67 18.95
N GLN A 91 -11.52 7.23 17.81
CA GLN A 91 -12.29 8.23 17.05
C GLN A 91 -12.64 7.71 15.66
N GLU A 92 -11.65 7.29 14.90
CA GLU A 92 -11.77 6.87 13.52
C GLU A 92 -10.96 5.61 13.25
N ALA A 93 -11.33 4.86 12.22
CA ALA A 93 -10.52 3.79 11.68
C ALA A 93 -10.36 3.99 10.17
N VAL A 94 -9.11 3.91 9.69
CA VAL A 94 -8.78 4.08 8.28
C VAL A 94 -8.25 2.78 7.67
N SER A 95 -8.64 2.49 6.43
CA SER A 95 -8.14 1.30 5.71
C SER A 95 -6.68 1.49 5.33
N ILE A 96 -5.81 0.59 5.80
CA ILE A 96 -4.37 0.66 5.53
C ILE A 96 -4.08 0.52 4.02
N CYS A 97 -4.86 -0.28 3.30
CA CYS A 97 -4.73 -0.45 1.85
C CYS A 97 -4.95 0.85 1.05
N ARG A 98 -5.59 1.85 1.67
CA ARG A 98 -5.93 3.14 1.04
C ARG A 98 -5.05 4.30 1.50
N ILE A 99 -4.09 4.06 2.39
CA ILE A 99 -3.17 5.08 2.89
C ILE A 99 -2.14 5.42 1.81
N ALA A 100 -2.09 6.69 1.43
CA ALA A 100 -1.04 7.23 0.56
C ALA A 100 0.18 7.67 1.38
N SER A 101 -0.04 8.31 2.52
CA SER A 101 1.05 8.69 3.42
C SER A 101 0.61 8.82 4.88
N VAL A 102 1.60 8.79 5.78
CA VAL A 102 1.44 9.11 7.20
C VAL A 102 2.49 10.13 7.58
N ARG A 103 2.06 11.30 8.07
CA ARG A 103 2.93 12.36 8.58
C ARG A 103 2.79 12.46 10.09
N ILE A 104 3.91 12.55 10.79
CA ILE A 104 3.95 12.77 12.24
C ILE A 104 4.21 14.24 12.47
N THR A 105 3.20 14.96 12.98
CA THR A 105 3.27 16.42 13.12
C THR A 105 4.08 16.82 14.34
N SER A 106 4.92 17.85 14.19
CA SER A 106 5.74 18.43 15.27
C SER A 106 6.74 17.44 15.90
N ALA A 107 7.03 16.35 15.21
CA ALA A 107 8.03 15.37 15.62
C ALA A 107 9.30 15.48 14.77
N VAL A 108 10.38 14.87 15.24
CA VAL A 108 11.62 14.68 14.49
C VAL A 108 11.72 13.23 14.06
N TYR A 109 12.29 12.98 12.88
CA TYR A 109 12.50 11.62 12.39
C TYR A 109 13.32 10.80 13.37
N ASN A 110 12.85 9.61 13.71
CA ASN A 110 13.52 8.68 14.61
C ASN A 110 14.32 7.64 13.82
N GLU A 111 15.64 7.65 13.98
CA GLU A 111 16.55 6.73 13.27
C GLU A 111 16.40 5.26 13.69
N ALA A 112 15.65 4.96 14.76
CA ALA A 112 15.35 3.58 15.17
C ALA A 112 14.31 2.90 14.25
N ILE A 113 13.67 3.65 13.36
CA ILE A 113 12.71 3.08 12.40
C ILE A 113 13.43 2.15 11.43
N THR A 114 12.90 0.94 11.27
CA THR A 114 13.41 -0.09 10.38
C THR A 114 12.41 -0.38 9.25
N TYR A 115 12.94 -0.80 8.11
CA TYR A 115 12.15 -1.07 6.92
C TYR A 115 12.24 -2.54 6.51
N LEU A 116 11.17 -3.06 5.93
CA LEU A 116 11.21 -4.38 5.34
C LEU A 116 12.13 -4.35 4.11
N PRO A 117 13.02 -5.33 3.95
CA PRO A 117 13.89 -5.40 2.79
C PRO A 117 13.09 -5.67 1.51
N ALA A 118 13.68 -5.32 0.38
CA ALA A 118 13.14 -5.74 -0.91
C ALA A 118 13.07 -7.28 -0.98
N PRO A 119 11.98 -7.85 -1.48
CA PRO A 119 11.83 -9.30 -1.56
C PRO A 119 12.80 -9.91 -2.59
N VAL A 120 13.16 -11.17 -2.36
CA VAL A 120 13.98 -11.96 -3.28
C VAL A 120 13.20 -13.24 -3.63
N PRO A 121 12.87 -13.48 -4.91
CA PRO A 121 13.16 -12.62 -6.07
C PRO A 121 12.38 -11.30 -6.05
N ALA A 122 12.90 -10.30 -6.77
CA ALA A 122 12.22 -9.00 -6.90
C ALA A 122 10.83 -9.19 -7.55
N PRO A 123 9.81 -8.43 -7.11
CA PRO A 123 8.49 -8.48 -7.71
C PRO A 123 8.55 -8.02 -9.16
N THR A 124 7.68 -8.58 -9.99
CA THR A 124 7.58 -8.29 -11.43
C THR A 124 6.19 -7.74 -11.78
N GLY A 125 6.07 -7.21 -12.98
CA GLY A 125 4.81 -6.66 -13.49
C GLY A 125 4.71 -5.15 -13.37
N CYS A 126 3.58 -4.60 -13.83
CA CYS A 126 3.41 -3.15 -13.97
C CYS A 126 3.46 -2.41 -12.63
N SER A 127 2.83 -2.92 -11.58
CA SER A 127 2.87 -2.30 -10.25
C SER A 127 4.30 -2.22 -9.70
N ALA A 128 5.10 -3.28 -9.89
CA ALA A 128 6.49 -3.29 -9.46
C ALA A 128 7.34 -2.31 -10.25
N ALA A 129 7.10 -2.19 -11.55
CA ALA A 129 7.78 -1.22 -12.40
C ALA A 129 7.46 0.22 -11.99
N CYS A 130 6.19 0.53 -11.68
CA CYS A 130 5.76 1.84 -11.20
C CYS A 130 6.39 2.19 -9.84
N GLU A 131 6.36 1.26 -8.88
CA GLU A 131 6.99 1.42 -7.56
C GLU A 131 8.48 1.73 -7.68
N ASN A 132 9.19 0.93 -8.49
CA ASN A 132 10.62 1.13 -8.72
C ASN A 132 10.91 2.46 -9.43
N ALA A 133 10.08 2.90 -10.36
CA ALA A 133 10.23 4.17 -11.05
C ALA A 133 10.11 5.36 -10.08
N VAL A 134 9.13 5.34 -9.18
CA VAL A 134 8.95 6.36 -8.13
C VAL A 134 10.21 6.46 -7.27
N ARG A 135 10.71 5.33 -6.77
CA ARG A 135 11.91 5.32 -5.94
C ARG A 135 13.17 5.76 -6.71
N SER A 136 13.31 5.31 -7.94
CA SER A 136 14.47 5.69 -8.80
C SER A 136 14.45 7.20 -9.12
N TYR A 137 13.26 7.81 -9.18
CA TYR A 137 13.11 9.24 -9.42
C TYR A 137 13.45 10.09 -8.19
N LEU A 138 13.41 9.53 -6.99
CA LEU A 138 13.56 10.22 -5.70
C LEU A 138 14.78 9.72 -4.89
N PRO A 139 16.02 9.92 -5.35
CA PRO A 139 17.19 9.54 -4.57
C PRO A 139 17.25 10.30 -3.23
N VAL A 140 17.83 9.67 -2.22
CA VAL A 140 18.08 10.29 -0.91
C VAL A 140 18.87 11.59 -1.09
N GLY A 141 18.47 12.64 -0.38
CA GLY A 141 19.04 13.99 -0.46
C GLY A 141 18.32 14.90 -1.45
N THR A 142 17.33 14.44 -2.24
CA THR A 142 16.55 15.29 -3.14
C THR A 142 15.72 16.29 -2.33
N PRO A 143 15.99 17.62 -2.45
CA PRO A 143 15.25 18.66 -1.75
C PRO A 143 14.01 19.10 -2.52
N GLY A 144 13.08 19.79 -1.83
CA GLY A 144 11.94 20.47 -2.44
C GLY A 144 10.93 19.56 -3.11
N VAL A 145 10.92 18.28 -2.74
CA VAL A 145 9.99 17.31 -3.29
C VAL A 145 8.56 17.59 -2.82
N ASP A 146 7.61 17.52 -3.74
CA ASP A 146 6.16 17.51 -3.48
C ASP A 146 5.56 16.28 -4.16
N ILE A 147 4.87 15.44 -3.38
CA ILE A 147 4.19 14.24 -3.87
C ILE A 147 2.69 14.39 -3.67
N ASN A 148 1.94 14.22 -4.75
CA ASN A 148 0.48 14.31 -4.75
C ASN A 148 -0.14 12.93 -4.96
N ALA A 149 -1.27 12.70 -4.30
CA ALA A 149 -2.17 11.57 -4.51
C ALA A 149 -3.61 12.01 -4.17
N GLY A 150 -4.59 11.55 -4.95
CA GLY A 150 -5.98 11.91 -4.75
C GLY A 150 -6.26 13.41 -4.85
N GLY A 151 -5.48 14.15 -5.64
CA GLY A 151 -5.63 15.59 -5.82
C GLY A 151 -5.13 16.46 -4.67
N GLN A 152 -4.36 15.91 -3.73
CA GLN A 152 -3.76 16.66 -2.62
C GLN A 152 -2.28 16.31 -2.46
N THR A 153 -1.52 17.21 -1.83
CA THR A 153 -0.15 16.94 -1.40
C THR A 153 -0.17 15.93 -0.24
N VAL A 154 0.45 14.78 -0.45
CA VAL A 154 0.57 13.71 0.55
C VAL A 154 1.96 13.62 1.17
N GLY A 155 2.95 14.28 0.56
CA GLY A 155 4.31 14.36 1.10
C GLY A 155 5.04 15.57 0.53
N GLN A 156 5.75 16.30 1.41
CA GLN A 156 6.54 17.47 1.01
C GLN A 156 7.82 17.55 1.84
N GLY A 157 8.93 17.88 1.20
CA GLY A 157 10.19 18.10 1.89
C GLY A 157 11.41 17.54 1.19
N THR A 158 12.41 17.14 1.96
CA THR A 158 13.64 16.50 1.49
C THR A 158 13.56 14.98 1.70
N VAL A 159 13.97 14.21 0.70
CA VAL A 159 14.04 12.75 0.79
C VAL A 159 15.17 12.35 1.73
N ILE A 160 14.87 11.68 2.85
CA ILE A 160 15.88 11.17 3.79
C ILE A 160 16.01 9.64 3.76
N ARG A 161 14.97 8.95 3.32
CA ARG A 161 14.97 7.49 3.11
C ARG A 161 14.27 7.16 1.81
N ASN A 162 14.80 6.15 1.13
CA ASN A 162 14.25 5.60 -0.10
C ASN A 162 14.38 4.08 0.00
N GLU A 163 13.39 3.48 0.63
CA GLU A 163 13.36 2.05 0.92
C GLU A 163 12.34 1.36 0.02
N PHE A 164 12.41 0.04 -0.07
CA PHE A 164 11.42 -0.70 -0.86
C PHE A 164 10.00 -0.35 -0.41
N ALA A 165 9.15 0.01 -1.37
CA ALA A 165 7.76 0.40 -1.16
C ALA A 165 7.52 1.74 -0.41
N MET A 166 8.59 2.44 0.05
CA MET A 166 8.45 3.61 0.92
C MET A 166 9.48 4.70 0.61
N VAL A 167 9.01 5.94 0.53
CA VAL A 167 9.86 7.13 0.49
C VAL A 167 9.55 7.97 1.73
N VAL A 168 10.58 8.45 2.43
CA VAL A 168 10.40 9.30 3.61
C VAL A 168 10.91 10.70 3.33
N LEU A 169 10.03 11.67 3.55
CA LEU A 169 10.29 13.10 3.42
C LEU A 169 10.29 13.74 4.80
N VAL A 170 11.12 14.77 4.95
CA VAL A 170 11.14 15.60 6.15
C VAL A 170 11.19 17.08 5.80
N GLY A 171 10.68 17.89 6.70
CA GLY A 171 10.87 19.33 6.70
C GLY A 171 12.25 19.75 7.26
N PRO A 172 12.46 21.05 7.49
CA PRO A 172 13.70 21.55 8.09
C PRO A 172 14.01 20.87 9.44
N ASN A 173 15.29 20.60 9.68
CA ASN A 173 15.77 19.92 10.91
C ASN A 173 15.14 18.53 11.13
N ASN A 174 14.88 17.79 10.05
CA ASN A 174 14.25 16.47 10.07
C ASN A 174 12.87 16.46 10.75
N SER A 175 12.14 17.59 10.69
CA SER A 175 10.80 17.74 11.27
C SER A 175 9.74 17.09 10.38
N ASP A 176 8.59 16.82 10.99
CA ASP A 176 7.38 16.36 10.34
C ASP A 176 7.61 15.17 9.39
N PRO A 177 8.24 14.08 9.86
CA PRO A 177 8.55 12.96 9.00
C PRO A 177 7.29 12.41 8.36
N THR A 178 7.32 12.29 7.03
CA THR A 178 6.21 11.86 6.20
C THR A 178 6.60 10.59 5.45
N PHE A 179 5.92 9.51 5.76
CA PHE A 179 6.11 8.18 5.16
C PHE A 179 5.13 8.02 4.00
N VAL A 180 5.64 8.07 2.78
CA VAL A 180 4.83 8.01 1.55
C VAL A 180 4.95 6.63 0.93
N SER A 181 3.82 5.97 0.66
CA SER A 181 3.78 4.72 -0.10
C SER A 181 4.19 4.97 -1.55
N ALA A 182 5.25 4.33 -2.01
CA ALA A 182 5.71 4.46 -3.40
C ALA A 182 4.67 3.93 -4.42
N CYS A 183 3.76 3.04 -3.99
CA CYS A 183 2.67 2.53 -4.83
C CYS A 183 1.49 3.51 -4.97
N LYS A 184 1.45 4.59 -4.19
CA LYS A 184 0.34 5.55 -4.16
C LYS A 184 0.70 6.93 -4.66
N ALA A 185 1.96 7.18 -5.00
CA ALA A 185 2.41 8.44 -5.57
C ALA A 185 1.84 8.61 -7.01
N GLU A 186 1.14 9.72 -7.27
CA GLU A 186 0.52 10.00 -8.56
C GLU A 186 1.30 11.06 -9.34
N ILE A 187 1.63 12.18 -8.69
CA ILE A 187 2.38 13.29 -9.29
C ILE A 187 3.54 13.64 -8.38
N ILE A 188 4.71 13.79 -8.95
CA ILE A 188 5.93 14.13 -8.21
C ILE A 188 6.57 15.34 -8.85
N THR A 189 6.76 16.38 -8.05
CA THR A 189 7.50 17.60 -8.41
C THR A 189 8.75 17.73 -7.55
N LYS A 190 9.86 18.19 -8.13
CA LYS A 190 11.14 18.41 -7.43
C LYS A 190 11.97 19.49 -8.10
#